data_25b6c37440b8a7064f5f7418fa462040
#
_entry.id   25b6c37440b8a7064f5f7418fa462040
#
_cell.length_a   1.000
_cell.length_b   1.000
_cell.length_c   1.000
_cell.angle_alpha   90.00
_cell.angle_beta   90.00
_cell.angle_gamma   90.00
#
_symmetry.space_group_name_H-M   'P 1'
#
loop_
_entity.id
_entity.type
_entity.pdbx_description
1 polymer ?
#
loop_
_entity_poly.entity_id
_entity_poly.type
_entity_poly.pdbx_seq_one_letter_code
_entity_poly.pdbx_strand_id
1 'polypeptide(L)'
;GWLFSLEGKILETPGEDPDSKAAAKLRENFKLGAYPVIEFNGLVFSYLGPMNKIPEFPYYDSFEIPGNTSSPYRIDYNCNWIQVLDAIMDPVHTSFLHGQSSGVQFSKGFAEVGELEFFERGIQYLGCNTRRVDDYVWVRVNELILPNFTQAGSAFAADGTKTRYFGRSSFTRWVVPVDDKHCLALAWGNFGERGDPIEYNNKEGCERIEAGEVIDRPWEEKQKKPGDAEAVEGMGS
;
A
#
# COMPACT_ATOMS: atom_id res chain seq x y z
N GLY A 1 18.92 19.41 21.09
CA GLY A 1 19.54 19.11 19.81
C GLY A 1 19.86 20.37 19.00
N TRP A 2 20.63 20.24 17.93
CA TRP A 2 20.89 21.35 17.03
C TRP A 2 19.67 21.61 16.13
N LEU A 3 19.47 22.86 15.71
CA LEU A 3 18.46 23.24 14.74
C LEU A 3 19.09 23.37 13.35
N PHE A 4 18.41 22.80 12.36
CA PHE A 4 18.86 22.82 10.96
C PHE A 4 17.82 23.47 10.05
N SER A 5 18.29 24.08 8.96
CA SER A 5 17.42 24.50 7.85
C SER A 5 16.98 23.30 7.01
N LEU A 6 16.03 23.52 6.11
CA LEU A 6 15.57 22.50 5.16
C LEU A 6 16.70 22.03 4.22
N GLU A 7 17.71 22.87 3.98
CA GLU A 7 18.90 22.51 3.19
C GLU A 7 19.99 21.84 4.05
N GLY A 8 19.73 21.62 5.34
CA GLY A 8 20.65 20.97 6.27
C GLY A 8 21.72 21.88 6.88
N LYS A 9 21.63 23.19 6.71
CA LYS A 9 22.56 24.14 7.35
C LYS A 9 22.23 24.26 8.84
N ILE A 10 23.26 24.33 9.68
CA ILE A 10 23.07 24.58 11.10
C ILE A 10 22.55 26.02 11.30
N LEU A 11 21.41 26.15 11.95
CA LEU A 11 20.81 27.43 12.36
C LEU A 11 21.18 27.77 13.79
N GLU A 12 21.07 26.79 14.71
CA GLU A 12 21.34 26.97 16.13
C GLU A 12 22.11 25.76 16.71
N THR A 13 23.01 26.08 17.63
CA THR A 13 23.78 25.13 18.43
C THR A 13 23.61 25.48 19.91
N PRO A 14 22.50 25.04 20.59
CA PRO A 14 22.11 25.54 21.92
C PRO A 14 23.15 25.33 23.02
N GLY A 15 24.10 24.43 22.84
CA GLY A 15 25.19 24.19 23.79
C GLY A 15 26.42 25.10 23.60
N GLU A 16 26.40 25.95 22.55
CA GLU A 16 27.50 26.85 22.22
C GLU A 16 27.03 28.33 22.30
N ASP A 17 27.93 29.22 22.74
CA ASP A 17 27.70 30.64 22.61
C ASP A 17 27.54 31.00 21.12
N PRO A 18 26.40 31.58 20.68
CA PRO A 18 26.12 31.87 19.27
C PRO A 18 27.18 32.72 18.57
N ASP A 19 27.84 33.60 19.33
CA ASP A 19 28.86 34.51 18.85
C ASP A 19 30.27 33.97 18.97
N SER A 20 30.42 32.76 19.47
CA SER A 20 31.71 32.09 19.65
C SER A 20 32.34 31.69 18.29
N LYS A 21 33.67 31.66 18.26
CA LYS A 21 34.42 31.09 17.11
C LYS A 21 34.11 29.60 16.93
N ALA A 22 33.75 28.88 17.98
CA ALA A 22 33.36 27.47 17.93
C ALA A 22 32.03 27.28 17.19
N ALA A 23 31.01 28.03 17.55
CA ALA A 23 29.73 27.99 16.86
C ALA A 23 29.83 28.41 15.38
N ALA A 24 30.64 29.43 15.09
CA ALA A 24 30.90 29.83 13.72
C ALA A 24 31.57 28.73 12.88
N LYS A 25 32.58 28.06 13.46
CA LYS A 25 33.29 26.95 12.81
C LYS A 25 32.37 25.72 12.59
N LEU A 26 31.47 25.46 13.51
CA LEU A 26 30.46 24.40 13.36
C LEU A 26 29.52 24.71 12.18
N ARG A 27 28.96 25.90 12.11
CA ARG A 27 28.08 26.34 11.01
C ARG A 27 28.77 26.33 9.65
N GLU A 28 30.07 26.60 9.59
CA GLU A 28 30.84 26.60 8.35
C GLU A 28 31.21 25.20 7.86
N ASN A 29 31.57 24.29 8.78
CA ASN A 29 32.17 23.00 8.42
C ASN A 29 31.21 21.81 8.48
N PHE A 30 30.03 21.95 9.11
CA PHE A 30 29.07 20.86 9.24
C PHE A 30 27.75 21.20 8.56
N LYS A 31 27.21 20.19 7.88
CA LYS A 31 25.94 20.22 7.22
C LYS A 31 25.24 18.87 7.41
N LEU A 32 23.97 18.90 7.78
CA LEU A 32 23.13 17.71 7.77
C LEU A 32 22.77 17.38 6.30
N GLY A 33 22.68 16.08 5.98
CA GLY A 33 22.16 15.66 4.68
C GLY A 33 20.71 16.13 4.50
N ALA A 34 20.44 16.75 3.36
CA ALA A 34 19.10 17.12 2.95
C ALA A 34 18.78 16.42 1.62
N TYR A 35 17.57 15.90 1.52
CA TYR A 35 17.14 15.09 0.38
C TYR A 35 15.88 15.71 -0.24
N PRO A 36 15.72 15.65 -1.57
CA PRO A 36 14.51 16.13 -2.21
C PRO A 36 13.32 15.27 -1.80
N VAL A 37 12.20 15.92 -1.58
CA VAL A 37 10.96 15.33 -1.10
C VAL A 37 9.81 15.74 -2.01
N ILE A 38 8.93 14.81 -2.29
CA ILE A 38 7.64 15.04 -2.95
C ILE A 38 6.54 14.54 -2.01
N GLU A 39 5.54 15.36 -1.78
CA GLU A 39 4.28 14.95 -1.16
C GLU A 39 3.26 14.68 -2.26
N PHE A 40 2.66 13.49 -2.23
CA PHE A 40 1.66 13.09 -3.20
C PHE A 40 0.58 12.22 -2.54
N ASN A 41 -0.68 12.60 -2.67
CA ASN A 41 -1.84 11.90 -2.09
C ASN A 41 -1.67 11.53 -0.60
N GLY A 42 -1.08 12.46 0.20
CA GLY A 42 -0.86 12.26 1.64
C GLY A 42 0.29 11.32 2.02
N LEU A 43 1.06 10.85 1.05
CA LEU A 43 2.33 10.14 1.27
C LEU A 43 3.52 11.04 0.94
N VAL A 44 4.61 10.81 1.66
CA VAL A 44 5.86 11.56 1.50
C VAL A 44 6.91 10.64 0.89
N PHE A 45 7.45 11.03 -0.26
CA PHE A 45 8.50 10.31 -0.97
C PHE A 45 9.80 11.10 -0.92
N SER A 46 10.89 10.44 -0.51
CA SER A 46 12.22 11.05 -0.45
C SER A 46 13.21 10.30 -1.32
N TYR A 47 13.95 11.04 -2.13
CA TYR A 47 15.05 10.47 -2.91
C TYR A 47 16.35 10.54 -2.11
N LEU A 48 16.88 9.38 -1.72
CA LEU A 48 18.09 9.25 -0.89
C LEU A 48 19.38 9.04 -1.69
N GLY A 49 19.35 9.31 -2.98
CA GLY A 49 20.50 9.15 -3.88
C GLY A 49 21.28 10.45 -4.12
N PRO A 50 22.26 10.41 -5.05
CA PRO A 50 23.07 11.57 -5.41
C PRO A 50 22.25 12.70 -6.01
N MET A 51 22.44 13.93 -5.53
CA MET A 51 21.67 15.11 -5.95
C MET A 51 21.77 15.44 -7.45
N ASN A 52 22.82 15.00 -8.12
CA ASN A 52 22.99 15.16 -9.57
C ASN A 52 22.38 14.03 -10.41
N LYS A 53 21.65 13.12 -9.77
CA LYS A 53 21.00 11.97 -10.41
C LYS A 53 19.55 11.80 -9.92
N ILE A 54 18.89 12.88 -9.55
CA ILE A 54 17.49 12.83 -9.13
C ILE A 54 16.66 12.31 -10.30
N PRO A 55 15.97 11.15 -10.19
CA PRO A 55 15.09 10.65 -11.24
C PRO A 55 13.81 11.47 -11.29
N GLU A 56 13.08 11.35 -12.38
CA GLU A 56 11.68 11.75 -12.38
C GLU A 56 10.89 10.90 -11.39
N PHE A 57 9.90 11.51 -10.73
CA PHE A 57 9.02 10.77 -9.84
C PHE A 57 8.25 9.73 -10.66
N PRO A 58 8.25 8.43 -10.26
CA PRO A 58 7.56 7.40 -11.00
C PRO A 58 6.06 7.59 -10.88
N TYR A 59 5.48 8.18 -11.90
CA TYR A 59 4.06 8.48 -11.96
C TYR A 59 3.33 7.40 -12.75
N TYR A 60 2.45 6.65 -12.07
CA TYR A 60 1.63 5.62 -12.69
C TYR A 60 0.20 6.15 -12.97
N ASP A 61 -0.47 5.59 -13.94
CA ASP A 61 -1.83 5.98 -14.34
C ASP A 61 -2.89 5.73 -13.26
N SER A 62 -2.58 4.91 -12.27
CA SER A 62 -3.42 4.67 -11.09
C SER A 62 -3.35 5.78 -10.03
N PHE A 63 -2.40 6.72 -10.14
CA PHE A 63 -2.20 7.76 -9.15
C PHE A 63 -3.26 8.86 -9.22
N GLU A 64 -3.79 9.10 -10.40
CA GLU A 64 -4.88 10.04 -10.63
C GLU A 64 -5.95 9.41 -11.53
N ILE A 65 -6.99 8.89 -10.92
CA ILE A 65 -8.13 8.31 -11.63
C ILE A 65 -9.26 9.34 -11.65
N PRO A 66 -9.66 9.85 -12.82
CA PRO A 66 -10.74 10.83 -12.89
C PRO A 66 -12.02 10.34 -12.22
N GLY A 67 -12.63 11.18 -11.37
CA GLY A 67 -13.83 10.85 -10.62
C GLY A 67 -13.61 10.00 -9.36
N ASN A 68 -12.35 9.68 -9.05
CA ASN A 68 -11.98 9.00 -7.82
C ASN A 68 -11.24 9.94 -6.86
N THR A 69 -11.27 9.57 -5.58
CA THR A 69 -10.43 10.17 -4.53
C THR A 69 -9.49 9.11 -3.97
N SER A 70 -8.31 9.53 -3.52
CA SER A 70 -7.34 8.67 -2.89
C SER A 70 -7.20 9.02 -1.42
N SER A 71 -7.18 8.02 -0.54
CA SER A 71 -7.02 8.20 0.91
C SER A 71 -5.83 7.40 1.39
N PRO A 72 -4.83 8.05 2.04
CA PRO A 72 -3.64 7.35 2.52
C PRO A 72 -3.95 6.50 3.75
N TYR A 73 -3.27 5.35 3.85
CA TYR A 73 -3.31 4.48 5.02
C TYR A 73 -1.98 3.75 5.22
N ARG A 74 -1.80 3.17 6.40
CA ARG A 74 -0.65 2.38 6.78
C ARG A 74 -1.10 1.11 7.47
N ILE A 75 -0.42 0.00 7.16
CA ILE A 75 -0.59 -1.29 7.82
C ILE A 75 0.78 -1.75 8.31
N ASP A 76 0.85 -2.22 9.55
CA ASP A 76 2.04 -2.83 10.13
C ASP A 76 1.83 -4.35 10.21
N TYR A 77 2.77 -5.14 9.68
CA TYR A 77 2.73 -6.59 9.67
C TYR A 77 3.90 -7.18 10.49
N ASN A 78 3.61 -8.21 11.27
CA ASN A 78 4.60 -8.98 12.03
C ASN A 78 5.10 -10.19 11.20
N CYS A 79 5.48 -9.93 9.96
CA CYS A 79 6.02 -10.94 9.05
C CYS A 79 7.00 -10.33 8.05
N ASN A 80 7.69 -11.17 7.30
CA ASN A 80 8.57 -10.72 6.23
C ASN A 80 7.76 -10.09 5.08
N TRP A 81 8.30 -9.04 4.50
CA TRP A 81 7.64 -8.29 3.42
C TRP A 81 7.32 -9.12 2.17
N ILE A 82 8.12 -10.17 1.88
CA ILE A 82 7.87 -11.07 0.76
C ILE A 82 6.58 -11.87 0.97
N GLN A 83 6.23 -12.25 2.20
CA GLN A 83 4.99 -12.96 2.51
C GLN A 83 3.76 -12.12 2.14
N VAL A 84 3.82 -10.81 2.39
CA VAL A 84 2.75 -9.88 2.00
C VAL A 84 2.66 -9.74 0.48
N LEU A 85 3.80 -9.67 -0.22
CA LEU A 85 3.81 -9.64 -1.70
C LEU A 85 3.28 -10.93 -2.30
N ASP A 86 3.64 -12.08 -1.74
CA ASP A 86 3.16 -13.39 -2.17
C ASP A 86 1.64 -13.48 -2.04
N ALA A 87 1.10 -13.08 -0.90
CA ALA A 87 -0.35 -13.04 -0.67
C ALA A 87 -1.08 -12.11 -1.65
N ILE A 88 -0.54 -10.93 -1.96
CA ILE A 88 -1.14 -10.01 -2.92
C ILE A 88 -1.17 -10.63 -4.32
N MET A 89 -0.15 -11.39 -4.69
CA MET A 89 -0.05 -12.03 -6.00
C MET A 89 -0.75 -13.39 -6.08
N ASP A 90 -1.28 -13.90 -4.97
CA ASP A 90 -2.13 -15.10 -4.95
C ASP A 90 -3.62 -14.74 -5.12
N PRO A 91 -4.21 -14.89 -6.31
CA PRO A 91 -5.63 -14.62 -6.47
C PRO A 91 -6.53 -15.72 -5.90
N VAL A 92 -6.00 -16.90 -5.56
CA VAL A 92 -6.79 -18.02 -5.04
C VAL A 92 -7.14 -17.81 -3.57
N HIS A 93 -6.25 -17.20 -2.78
CA HIS A 93 -6.55 -16.87 -1.38
C HIS A 93 -7.86 -16.08 -1.27
N THR A 94 -8.16 -15.21 -2.24
CA THR A 94 -9.39 -14.40 -2.20
C THR A 94 -10.65 -15.26 -2.18
N SER A 95 -10.66 -16.40 -2.87
CA SER A 95 -11.82 -17.28 -2.91
C SER A 95 -11.99 -18.07 -1.61
N PHE A 96 -10.90 -18.43 -0.95
CA PHE A 96 -10.94 -19.18 0.30
C PHE A 96 -11.01 -18.27 1.51
N LEU A 97 -10.09 -17.32 1.64
CA LEU A 97 -10.02 -16.45 2.81
C LEU A 97 -11.18 -15.45 2.83
N HIS A 98 -11.41 -14.72 1.75
CA HIS A 98 -12.43 -13.68 1.67
C HIS A 98 -13.80 -14.17 1.20
N GLY A 99 -13.87 -15.35 0.60
CA GLY A 99 -15.12 -15.90 0.07
C GLY A 99 -15.72 -17.01 0.93
N GLN A 100 -14.91 -17.83 1.60
CA GLN A 100 -15.37 -19.03 2.29
C GLN A 100 -15.06 -19.03 3.78
N SER A 101 -13.81 -18.82 4.19
CA SER A 101 -13.40 -18.99 5.59
C SER A 101 -14.05 -18.00 6.53
N SER A 102 -14.16 -16.74 6.11
CA SER A 102 -14.77 -15.66 6.90
C SER A 102 -16.16 -15.25 6.40
N GLY A 103 -16.68 -15.95 5.42
CA GLY A 103 -17.87 -15.56 4.65
C GLY A 103 -17.49 -14.53 3.57
N VAL A 104 -18.45 -14.16 2.71
CA VAL A 104 -18.21 -13.19 1.65
C VAL A 104 -17.97 -11.81 2.25
N GLN A 105 -16.74 -11.29 2.11
CA GLN A 105 -16.32 -10.02 2.71
C GLN A 105 -16.56 -8.81 1.80
N PHE A 106 -16.40 -8.97 0.49
CA PHE A 106 -16.53 -7.89 -0.50
C PHE A 106 -17.74 -8.16 -1.41
N SER A 107 -17.50 -8.48 -2.65
CA SER A 107 -18.56 -8.93 -3.55
C SER A 107 -18.61 -10.45 -3.63
N LYS A 108 -19.80 -11.01 -3.91
CA LYS A 108 -19.99 -12.48 -4.01
C LYS A 108 -19.06 -13.17 -5.00
N GLY A 109 -18.59 -12.43 -6.01
CA GLY A 109 -17.66 -12.95 -6.99
C GLY A 109 -16.31 -13.37 -6.41
N PHE A 110 -15.95 -12.93 -5.18
CA PHE A 110 -14.76 -13.42 -4.51
C PHE A 110 -14.85 -14.90 -4.12
N ALA A 111 -16.02 -15.45 -3.89
CA ALA A 111 -16.20 -16.87 -3.58
C ALA A 111 -15.94 -17.79 -4.79
N GLU A 112 -15.96 -17.24 -5.99
CA GLU A 112 -15.73 -18.02 -7.22
C GLU A 112 -14.24 -18.23 -7.46
N VAL A 113 -13.84 -19.48 -7.64
CA VAL A 113 -12.48 -19.82 -8.09
C VAL A 113 -12.43 -19.64 -9.61
N GLY A 114 -11.57 -18.76 -10.08
CA GLY A 114 -11.47 -18.43 -11.49
C GLY A 114 -10.31 -19.13 -12.20
N GLU A 115 -10.16 -18.84 -13.48
CA GLU A 115 -9.00 -19.20 -14.27
C GLU A 115 -7.89 -18.17 -14.01
N LEU A 116 -6.65 -18.67 -13.85
CA LEU A 116 -5.50 -17.86 -13.49
C LEU A 116 -4.51 -17.80 -14.65
N GLU A 117 -4.05 -16.59 -14.94
CA GLU A 117 -2.97 -16.36 -15.87
C GLU A 117 -1.97 -15.38 -15.26
N PHE A 118 -0.68 -15.65 -15.45
CA PHE A 118 0.39 -14.77 -14.98
C PHE A 118 1.22 -14.29 -16.16
N PHE A 119 1.52 -12.99 -16.13
CA PHE A 119 2.30 -12.33 -17.18
C PHE A 119 3.51 -11.63 -16.57
N GLU A 120 4.64 -11.77 -17.21
CA GLU A 120 5.88 -11.08 -16.86
C GLU A 120 6.22 -10.03 -17.93
N ARG A 121 6.54 -8.81 -17.48
CA ARG A 121 6.95 -7.69 -18.34
C ARG A 121 8.13 -6.94 -17.72
N GLY A 122 9.33 -7.46 -17.89
CA GLY A 122 10.53 -6.88 -17.27
C GLY A 122 10.51 -6.97 -15.75
N ILE A 123 10.29 -5.84 -15.06
CA ILE A 123 10.16 -5.80 -13.59
C ILE A 123 8.72 -5.88 -13.10
N GLN A 124 7.77 -6.06 -14.01
CA GLN A 124 6.33 -6.05 -13.74
C GLN A 124 5.77 -7.46 -13.85
N TYR A 125 5.01 -7.85 -12.85
CA TYR A 125 4.28 -9.13 -12.79
C TYR A 125 2.80 -8.85 -12.65
N LEU A 126 1.99 -9.50 -13.48
CA LEU A 126 0.53 -9.38 -13.51
C LEU A 126 -0.09 -10.72 -13.21
N GLY A 127 -0.96 -10.80 -12.23
CA GLY A 127 -1.81 -11.94 -11.95
C GLY A 127 -3.25 -11.62 -12.37
N CYS A 128 -3.75 -12.30 -13.38
CA CYS A 128 -5.12 -12.17 -13.86
C CYS A 128 -5.97 -13.31 -13.33
N ASN A 129 -7.09 -12.98 -12.73
CA ASN A 129 -8.11 -13.95 -12.33
C ASN A 129 -9.40 -13.67 -13.08
N THR A 130 -9.81 -14.63 -13.90
CA THR A 130 -11.04 -14.57 -14.70
C THR A 130 -12.10 -15.45 -14.08
N ARG A 131 -13.19 -14.85 -13.62
CA ARG A 131 -14.29 -15.53 -12.93
C ARG A 131 -15.60 -15.34 -13.66
N ARG A 132 -16.44 -16.36 -13.63
CA ARG A 132 -17.85 -16.21 -14.02
C ARG A 132 -18.67 -15.89 -12.79
N VAL A 133 -19.33 -14.74 -12.81
CA VAL A 133 -20.20 -14.29 -11.73
C VAL A 133 -21.57 -14.01 -12.33
N ASP A 134 -22.56 -14.87 -12.08
CA ASP A 134 -23.86 -14.85 -12.75
C ASP A 134 -23.70 -14.84 -14.29
N ASP A 135 -24.24 -13.81 -14.96
CA ASP A 135 -24.18 -13.65 -16.42
C ASP A 135 -22.94 -12.85 -16.90
N TYR A 136 -22.01 -12.51 -15.99
CA TYR A 136 -20.84 -11.70 -16.30
C TYR A 136 -19.54 -12.49 -16.18
N VAL A 137 -18.55 -12.04 -16.92
CA VAL A 137 -17.15 -12.43 -16.71
C VAL A 137 -16.45 -11.30 -15.99
N TRP A 138 -15.90 -11.60 -14.81
CA TRP A 138 -15.12 -10.64 -14.04
C TRP A 138 -13.65 -10.97 -14.14
N VAL A 139 -12.89 -10.08 -14.76
CA VAL A 139 -11.42 -10.15 -14.83
C VAL A 139 -10.86 -9.18 -13.79
N ARG A 140 -10.17 -9.71 -12.79
CA ARG A 140 -9.46 -8.91 -11.79
C ARG A 140 -7.96 -9.10 -11.96
N VAL A 141 -7.25 -7.98 -11.95
CA VAL A 141 -5.79 -7.97 -12.13
C VAL A 141 -5.14 -7.50 -10.84
N ASN A 142 -4.17 -8.26 -10.37
CA ASN A 142 -3.21 -7.87 -9.36
C ASN A 142 -1.88 -7.61 -10.04
N GLU A 143 -1.18 -6.58 -9.61
CA GLU A 143 0.08 -6.16 -10.19
C GLU A 143 1.16 -6.00 -9.12
N LEU A 144 2.34 -6.50 -9.43
CA LEU A 144 3.57 -6.27 -8.68
C LEU A 144 4.61 -5.65 -9.60
N ILE A 145 5.11 -4.48 -9.24
CA ILE A 145 6.28 -3.86 -9.86
C ILE A 145 7.43 -3.94 -8.86
N LEU A 146 8.46 -4.69 -9.23
CA LEU A 146 9.62 -4.90 -8.35
C LEU A 146 10.29 -3.57 -7.97
N PRO A 147 10.79 -3.42 -6.75
CA PRO A 147 10.88 -4.51 -5.75
C PRO A 147 9.61 -4.71 -4.91
N ASN A 148 8.75 -3.71 -4.72
CA ASN A 148 7.78 -3.73 -3.62
C ASN A 148 6.51 -2.90 -3.85
N PHE A 149 6.29 -2.43 -5.06
CA PHE A 149 5.09 -1.69 -5.44
C PHE A 149 4.00 -2.65 -5.90
N THR A 150 2.79 -2.53 -5.36
CA THR A 150 1.65 -3.36 -5.73
C THR A 150 0.38 -2.56 -5.94
N GLN A 151 -0.49 -3.08 -6.78
CA GLN A 151 -1.85 -2.59 -6.94
C GLN A 151 -2.79 -3.71 -7.36
N ALA A 152 -4.06 -3.57 -7.03
CA ALA A 152 -5.08 -4.55 -7.42
C ALA A 152 -6.37 -3.87 -7.84
N GLY A 153 -7.11 -4.52 -8.72
CA GLY A 153 -8.43 -4.07 -9.16
C GLY A 153 -9.45 -4.13 -8.03
N SER A 154 -10.54 -3.35 -8.18
CA SER A 154 -11.60 -3.27 -7.19
C SER A 154 -12.13 -4.66 -6.77
N ALA A 155 -12.33 -4.83 -5.47
CA ALA A 155 -12.97 -5.98 -4.88
C ALA A 155 -14.52 -5.96 -5.03
N PHE A 156 -15.07 -4.86 -5.50
CA PHE A 156 -16.51 -4.61 -5.62
C PHE A 156 -16.92 -4.53 -7.11
N ALA A 157 -16.84 -5.67 -7.81
CA ALA A 157 -17.27 -5.77 -9.21
C ALA A 157 -18.77 -5.48 -9.37
N ALA A 158 -19.58 -5.88 -8.37
CA ALA A 158 -21.00 -5.58 -8.29
C ALA A 158 -21.37 -5.31 -6.83
N ASP A 159 -22.09 -4.23 -6.57
CA ASP A 159 -22.53 -3.86 -5.23
C ASP A 159 -23.94 -4.41 -4.86
N GLY A 160 -24.47 -5.27 -5.73
CA GLY A 160 -25.83 -5.80 -5.62
C GLY A 160 -26.91 -4.92 -6.24
N THR A 161 -26.60 -3.66 -6.58
CA THR A 161 -27.52 -2.71 -7.20
C THR A 161 -27.17 -2.41 -8.65
N LYS A 162 -25.88 -2.41 -8.98
CA LYS A 162 -25.38 -2.21 -10.34
C LYS A 162 -24.04 -2.92 -10.56
N THR A 163 -23.85 -3.38 -11.78
CA THR A 163 -22.57 -3.93 -12.22
C THR A 163 -21.60 -2.79 -12.54
N ARG A 164 -20.37 -2.92 -12.09
CA ARG A 164 -19.28 -2.00 -12.41
C ARG A 164 -18.50 -2.54 -13.59
N TYR A 165 -18.40 -1.73 -14.64
CA TYR A 165 -17.57 -2.04 -15.79
C TYR A 165 -16.28 -1.22 -15.74
N PHE A 166 -15.18 -1.82 -16.18
CA PHE A 166 -13.88 -1.14 -16.27
C PHE A 166 -13.43 -0.46 -14.98
N GLY A 167 -13.46 -1.21 -13.89
CA GLY A 167 -12.83 -0.77 -12.64
C GLY A 167 -11.33 -0.50 -12.82
N ARG A 168 -10.78 0.36 -11.97
CA ARG A 168 -9.36 0.64 -11.88
C ARG A 168 -8.80 0.07 -10.59
N SER A 169 -7.56 0.41 -10.26
CA SER A 169 -6.94 0.01 -9.01
C SER A 169 -7.77 0.47 -7.80
N SER A 170 -8.08 -0.45 -6.89
CA SER A 170 -8.74 -0.13 -5.63
C SER A 170 -7.76 0.37 -4.58
N PHE A 171 -6.52 -0.08 -4.64
CA PHE A 171 -5.43 0.41 -3.83
C PHE A 171 -4.12 0.45 -4.60
N THR A 172 -3.23 1.30 -4.13
CA THR A 172 -1.84 1.41 -4.55
C THR A 172 -0.98 1.34 -3.31
N ARG A 173 0.03 0.45 -3.27
CA ARG A 173 0.71 0.08 -2.04
C ARG A 173 2.20 -0.16 -2.27
N TRP A 174 3.02 0.31 -1.34
CA TRP A 174 4.42 -0.09 -1.18
C TRP A 174 4.55 -0.96 0.06
N VAL A 175 5.06 -2.18 -0.09
CA VAL A 175 5.38 -3.05 1.04
C VAL A 175 6.84 -2.85 1.40
N VAL A 176 7.08 -2.19 2.53
CA VAL A 176 8.40 -1.70 2.92
C VAL A 176 8.96 -2.59 4.04
N PRO A 177 10.10 -3.26 3.83
CA PRO A 177 10.74 -4.03 4.88
C PRO A 177 11.23 -3.12 6.02
N VAL A 178 10.99 -3.54 7.26
CA VAL A 178 11.56 -2.93 8.47
C VAL A 178 12.76 -3.77 8.94
N ASP A 179 12.55 -5.08 9.00
CA ASP A 179 13.56 -6.11 9.26
C ASP A 179 13.09 -7.45 8.67
N ASP A 180 13.77 -8.55 9.00
CA ASP A 180 13.43 -9.87 8.46
C ASP A 180 12.06 -10.42 8.93
N LYS A 181 11.48 -9.83 9.97
CA LYS A 181 10.24 -10.30 10.62
C LYS A 181 9.14 -9.24 10.66
N HIS A 182 9.42 -8.03 10.23
CA HIS A 182 8.46 -6.94 10.24
C HIS A 182 8.51 -6.17 8.93
N CYS A 183 7.35 -5.82 8.44
CA CYS A 183 7.21 -4.90 7.32
C CYS A 183 6.01 -3.97 7.53
N LEU A 184 5.89 -2.98 6.68
CA LEU A 184 4.74 -2.10 6.67
C LEU A 184 4.28 -1.84 5.24
N ALA A 185 2.99 -1.68 5.06
CA ALA A 185 2.42 -1.18 3.83
C ALA A 185 2.14 0.32 3.98
N LEU A 186 2.68 1.11 3.08
CA LEU A 186 2.31 2.51 2.88
C LEU A 186 1.50 2.60 1.59
N ALA A 187 0.29 3.11 1.69
CA ALA A 187 -0.67 2.94 0.61
C ALA A 187 -1.68 4.09 0.54
N TRP A 188 -2.44 4.12 -0.53
CA TRP A 188 -3.74 4.77 -0.57
C TRP A 188 -4.79 3.86 -1.20
N GLY A 189 -6.03 3.97 -0.70
CA GLY A 189 -7.21 3.40 -1.33
C GLY A 189 -7.81 4.38 -2.33
N ASN A 190 -8.31 3.88 -3.45
CA ASN A 190 -8.97 4.66 -4.49
C ASN A 190 -10.48 4.42 -4.42
N PHE A 191 -11.24 5.50 -4.17
CA PHE A 191 -12.68 5.45 -3.96
C PHE A 191 -13.42 6.29 -4.99
N GLY A 192 -14.51 5.75 -5.53
CA GLY A 192 -15.33 6.42 -6.50
C GLY A 192 -15.92 5.49 -7.54
N GLU A 193 -16.28 6.02 -8.68
CA GLU A 193 -16.97 5.26 -9.73
C GLU A 193 -16.14 4.08 -10.25
N ARG A 194 -14.82 4.24 -10.34
CA ARG A 194 -13.88 3.23 -10.88
C ARG A 194 -13.00 2.55 -9.84
N GLY A 195 -13.15 2.93 -8.58
CA GLY A 195 -12.46 2.35 -7.43
C GLY A 195 -13.41 1.59 -6.52
N ASP A 196 -13.08 1.57 -5.23
CA ASP A 196 -13.96 1.03 -4.21
C ASP A 196 -15.13 1.98 -3.90
N PRO A 197 -16.18 1.52 -3.19
CA PRO A 197 -17.33 2.35 -2.84
C PRO A 197 -16.95 3.61 -2.06
N ILE A 198 -17.53 4.75 -2.45
CA ILE A 198 -17.16 6.06 -1.89
C ILE A 198 -17.46 6.19 -0.39
N GLU A 199 -18.41 5.43 0.13
CA GLU A 199 -18.77 5.37 1.54
C GLU A 199 -17.62 4.88 2.44
N TYR A 200 -16.65 4.19 1.84
CA TYR A 200 -15.42 3.74 2.53
C TYR A 200 -14.28 4.76 2.44
N ASN A 201 -14.49 5.92 1.82
CA ASN A 201 -13.48 6.96 1.68
C ASN A 201 -13.25 7.74 2.98
N ASN A 202 -12.78 7.06 4.00
CA ASN A 202 -12.35 7.65 5.26
C ASN A 202 -11.40 6.66 5.96
N LYS A 203 -10.75 7.10 7.04
CA LYS A 203 -9.80 6.26 7.76
C LYS A 203 -10.41 4.93 8.22
N GLU A 204 -11.60 4.97 8.83
CA GLU A 204 -12.31 3.79 9.29
C GLU A 204 -12.71 2.86 8.13
N GLY A 205 -13.08 3.41 6.99
CA GLY A 205 -13.39 2.68 5.77
C GLY A 205 -12.15 2.03 5.18
N CYS A 206 -11.02 2.76 5.08
CA CYS A 206 -9.73 2.21 4.66
C CYS A 206 -9.29 1.08 5.60
N GLU A 207 -9.33 1.31 6.90
CA GLU A 207 -9.07 0.28 7.90
C GLU A 207 -10.01 -0.92 7.74
N ARG A 208 -11.25 -0.75 7.35
CA ARG A 208 -12.25 -1.80 7.17
C ARG A 208 -12.06 -2.60 5.89
N ILE A 209 -11.67 -1.99 4.79
CA ILE A 209 -11.37 -2.65 3.52
C ILE A 209 -10.09 -3.48 3.65
N GLU A 210 -9.12 -2.95 4.39
CA GLU A 210 -7.89 -3.64 4.77
C GLU A 210 -8.02 -4.48 6.04
N ALA A 211 -9.03 -4.26 6.77
CA ALA A 211 -9.26 -4.64 8.17
C ALA A 211 -9.90 -5.98 8.39
N GLY A 212 -10.00 -6.73 7.41
CA GLY A 212 -9.79 -8.10 7.73
C GLY A 212 -8.38 -8.22 8.37
N GLU A 213 -7.48 -7.24 8.09
CA GLU A 213 -6.05 -7.37 8.31
C GLU A 213 -5.52 -6.76 9.61
N VAL A 214 -6.08 -5.66 10.12
CA VAL A 214 -5.35 -4.82 11.08
C VAL A 214 -6.09 -4.50 12.36
N ILE A 215 -7.32 -4.91 12.53
CA ILE A 215 -8.02 -4.63 13.78
C ILE A 215 -7.45 -5.54 14.87
N ASP A 216 -7.00 -4.92 15.95
CA ASP A 216 -6.66 -5.65 17.17
C ASP A 216 -7.93 -6.31 17.73
N ARG A 217 -8.07 -7.58 17.45
CA ARG A 217 -9.21 -8.43 17.81
C ARG A 217 -8.75 -9.51 18.80
N PRO A 218 -9.65 -10.01 19.67
CA PRO A 218 -9.34 -11.18 20.47
C PRO A 218 -8.85 -12.36 19.61
N TRP A 219 -7.92 -13.13 20.15
CA TRP A 219 -7.32 -14.26 19.44
C TRP A 219 -8.36 -15.25 18.91
N GLU A 220 -9.39 -15.54 19.68
CA GLU A 220 -10.49 -16.43 19.30
C GLU A 220 -11.29 -15.92 18.10
N GLU A 221 -11.40 -14.60 17.95
CA GLU A 221 -12.06 -14.01 16.80
C GLU A 221 -11.17 -14.09 15.57
N LYS A 222 -9.87 -13.81 15.71
CA LYS A 222 -8.88 -13.98 14.64
C LYS A 222 -8.88 -15.40 14.08
N GLN A 223 -9.03 -16.40 14.94
CA GLN A 223 -9.08 -17.81 14.51
C GLN A 223 -10.38 -18.17 13.78
N LYS A 224 -11.50 -17.54 14.12
CA LYS A 224 -12.81 -17.82 13.49
C LYS A 224 -12.99 -17.08 12.17
N LYS A 225 -12.40 -15.90 12.06
CA LYS A 225 -12.52 -15.02 10.88
C LYS A 225 -11.16 -14.41 10.57
N PRO A 226 -10.20 -15.21 10.09
CA PRO A 226 -8.89 -14.69 9.75
C PRO A 226 -8.99 -13.70 8.59
N GLY A 227 -8.17 -12.65 8.65
CA GLY A 227 -7.91 -11.74 7.54
C GLY A 227 -6.55 -12.00 6.92
N ASP A 228 -6.13 -11.15 6.00
CA ASP A 228 -4.83 -11.30 5.33
C ASP A 228 -3.66 -11.19 6.30
N ALA A 229 -3.75 -10.31 7.31
CA ALA A 229 -2.68 -10.17 8.30
C ALA A 229 -2.46 -11.48 9.07
N GLU A 230 -3.53 -12.08 9.61
CA GLU A 230 -3.43 -13.35 10.32
C GLU A 230 -2.92 -14.48 9.41
N ALA A 231 -3.31 -14.46 8.12
CA ALA A 231 -2.85 -15.46 7.16
C ALA A 231 -1.34 -15.33 6.90
N VAL A 232 -0.85 -14.13 6.56
CA VAL A 232 0.57 -13.92 6.26
C VAL A 232 1.46 -14.04 7.50
N GLU A 233 1.02 -13.53 8.64
CA GLU A 233 1.75 -13.67 9.91
C GLU A 233 1.81 -15.12 10.40
N GLY A 234 0.77 -15.91 10.10
CA GLY A 234 0.69 -17.34 10.43
C GLY A 234 1.58 -18.25 9.57
N MET A 235 2.13 -17.76 8.47
CA MET A 235 3.04 -18.56 7.60
C MET A 235 4.40 -18.85 8.25
N GLY A 236 4.73 -18.18 9.33
CA GLY A 236 6.03 -18.28 10.00
C GLY A 236 7.06 -17.31 9.41
N SER A 237 8.32 -17.46 9.84
CA SER A 237 9.46 -16.60 9.44
C SER A 237 10.63 -17.42 8.98
#